data_3d21c1506cda3128bf9bdc0316d4de42
#
_entry.id   3d21c1506cda3128bf9bdc0316d4de42
#
_cell.length_a   1.000
_cell.length_b   1.000
_cell.length_c   1.000
_cell.angle_alpha   90.00
_cell.angle_beta   90.00
_cell.angle_gamma   90.00
#
_symmetry.space_group_name_H-M   'P 1'
#
loop_
_entity.id
_entity.type
_entity.pdbx_description
1 polymer ?
#
loop_
_entity_poly.entity_id
_entity_poly.type
_entity_poly.pdbx_seq_one_letter_code
_entity_poly.pdbx_strand_id
1 'polypeptide(L)'
;MDNTNKNINQNANTNENKKINNKRGSEYKEQLEKLKDKNYIKKLEKQGIKVVSVNDRDYPAKLLPYDHRPEYLFYKGRLPDRDKPVVAMVGARACSNYGRKMARALARELSENGVQIISGMARGIDTYSQIGALEGGTPTFAVLGSGVDVCYPTENIELYNDILKNGGIISEYPPGAGPIAWHFPLRNRIISGLSDKVIVVEAREKSG
;
A
#
# COMPACT_ATOMS: atom_id res chain seq x y z
N MET A 1 27.47 10.37 38.06
CA MET A 1 27.67 11.01 36.76
C MET A 1 26.90 10.22 35.71
N ASP A 2 26.06 10.90 35.01
CA ASP A 2 25.43 10.62 33.70
C ASP A 2 23.96 10.24 33.62
N ASN A 3 23.12 11.19 34.10
CA ASN A 3 21.69 11.16 33.77
C ASN A 3 21.25 12.29 32.81
N THR A 4 22.19 13.12 32.35
CA THR A 4 21.90 14.28 31.51
C THR A 4 21.82 13.93 29.99
N ASN A 5 22.49 12.88 29.52
CA ASN A 5 22.52 12.52 28.10
C ASN A 5 21.29 11.72 27.60
N LYS A 6 20.54 11.06 28.50
CA LYS A 6 19.30 10.36 28.10
C LYS A 6 18.13 11.30 27.82
N ASN A 7 18.06 12.43 28.53
CA ASN A 7 16.95 13.40 28.35
C ASN A 7 17.09 14.27 27.10
N ILE A 8 18.31 14.52 26.63
CA ILE A 8 18.56 15.34 25.43
C ILE A 8 18.15 14.56 24.16
N ASN A 9 18.42 13.26 24.11
CA ASN A 9 18.03 12.42 22.98
C ASN A 9 16.52 12.15 22.88
N GLN A 10 15.81 12.08 24.00
CA GLN A 10 14.36 11.92 23.99
C GLN A 10 13.63 13.20 23.54
N ASN A 11 14.11 14.37 23.92
CA ASN A 11 13.52 15.66 23.53
C ASN A 11 13.81 16.02 22.05
N ALA A 12 14.97 15.66 21.51
CA ALA A 12 15.28 15.83 20.10
C ALA A 12 14.37 14.97 19.22
N ASN A 13 14.16 13.71 19.60
CA ASN A 13 13.29 12.77 18.89
C ASN A 13 11.81 13.18 18.92
N THR A 14 11.33 13.79 20.01
CA THR A 14 9.96 14.32 20.10
C THR A 14 9.74 15.58 19.28
N ASN A 15 10.75 16.44 19.12
CA ASN A 15 10.66 17.65 18.31
C ASN A 15 10.76 17.36 16.81
N GLU A 16 11.58 16.40 16.39
CA GLU A 16 11.60 15.91 15.00
C GLU A 16 10.28 15.24 14.62
N ASN A 17 9.74 14.38 15.46
CA ASN A 17 8.44 13.75 15.23
C ASN A 17 7.29 14.77 15.16
N LYS A 18 7.29 15.84 15.98
CA LYS A 18 6.34 16.94 15.86
C LYS A 18 6.47 17.72 14.55
N LYS A 19 7.70 18.02 14.12
CA LYS A 19 7.95 18.70 12.83
C LYS A 19 7.50 17.85 11.64
N ILE A 20 7.79 16.55 11.65
CA ILE A 20 7.34 15.59 10.64
C ILE A 20 5.80 15.53 10.60
N ASN A 21 5.13 15.44 11.75
CA ASN A 21 3.68 15.41 11.81
C ASN A 21 3.03 16.71 11.34
N ASN A 22 3.61 17.87 11.65
CA ASN A 22 3.13 19.16 11.17
C ASN A 22 3.30 19.34 9.67
N LYS A 23 4.44 18.92 9.10
CA LYS A 23 4.69 18.95 7.65
C LYS A 23 3.72 18.03 6.90
N ARG A 24 3.46 16.83 7.45
CA ARG A 24 2.46 15.89 6.94
C ARG A 24 1.06 16.50 6.88
N GLY A 25 0.64 17.14 7.96
CA GLY A 25 -0.67 17.78 8.03
C GLY A 25 -0.83 18.89 6.99
N SER A 26 0.24 19.65 6.67
CA SER A 26 0.20 20.69 5.65
C SER A 26 0.18 20.13 4.23
N GLU A 27 1.02 19.13 3.93
CA GLU A 27 1.03 18.46 2.62
C GLU A 27 -0.29 17.74 2.32
N TYR A 28 -0.88 17.11 3.33
CA TYR A 28 -2.18 16.46 3.21
C TYR A 28 -3.30 17.46 2.92
N LYS A 29 -3.35 18.59 3.66
CA LYS A 29 -4.33 19.66 3.42
C LYS A 29 -4.19 20.26 2.03
N GLU A 30 -2.97 20.51 1.56
CA GLU A 30 -2.72 21.00 0.22
C GLU A 30 -3.24 20.04 -0.85
N GLN A 31 -3.10 18.73 -0.64
CA GLN A 31 -3.64 17.73 -1.55
C GLN A 31 -5.17 17.71 -1.55
N LEU A 32 -5.80 17.81 -0.40
CA LEU A 32 -7.27 17.94 -0.32
C LEU A 32 -7.80 19.15 -1.10
N GLU A 33 -7.10 20.28 -1.02
CA GLU A 33 -7.48 21.47 -1.80
C GLU A 33 -7.30 21.23 -3.31
N LYS A 34 -6.20 20.60 -3.74
CA LYS A 34 -6.01 20.25 -5.16
C LYS A 34 -7.11 19.34 -5.70
N LEU A 35 -7.63 18.40 -4.87
CA LEU A 35 -8.71 17.51 -5.28
C LEU A 35 -10.06 18.22 -5.49
N LYS A 36 -10.22 19.46 -5.02
CA LYS A 36 -11.39 20.31 -5.32
C LYS A 36 -11.32 20.94 -6.72
N ASP A 37 -10.14 20.99 -7.33
CA ASP A 37 -9.95 21.54 -8.68
C ASP A 37 -10.30 20.48 -9.75
N LYS A 38 -11.37 20.74 -10.49
CA LYS A 38 -11.82 19.90 -11.61
C LYS A 38 -10.76 19.72 -12.70
N ASN A 39 -9.90 20.71 -12.92
CA ASN A 39 -8.83 20.59 -13.92
C ASN A 39 -7.74 19.64 -13.44
N TYR A 40 -7.43 19.65 -12.13
CA TYR A 40 -6.50 18.69 -11.55
C TYR A 40 -7.04 17.26 -11.68
N ILE A 41 -8.30 17.03 -11.36
CA ILE A 41 -8.93 15.70 -11.52
C ILE A 41 -8.87 15.24 -12.99
N LYS A 42 -9.24 16.08 -13.95
CA LYS A 42 -9.14 15.76 -15.38
C LYS A 42 -7.70 15.45 -15.83
N LYS A 43 -6.70 16.11 -15.25
CA LYS A 43 -5.28 15.81 -15.51
C LYS A 43 -4.90 14.42 -15.00
N LEU A 44 -5.36 14.03 -13.82
CA LEU A 44 -5.15 12.70 -13.26
C LEU A 44 -5.80 11.60 -14.14
N GLU A 45 -7.05 11.82 -14.55
CA GLU A 45 -7.79 10.91 -15.43
C GLU A 45 -7.07 10.68 -16.76
N LYS A 46 -6.50 11.72 -17.37
CA LYS A 46 -5.68 11.58 -18.58
C LYS A 46 -4.43 10.72 -18.38
N GLN A 47 -3.94 10.61 -17.15
CA GLN A 47 -2.82 9.75 -16.76
C GLN A 47 -3.28 8.34 -16.32
N GLY A 48 -4.58 8.05 -16.44
CA GLY A 48 -5.18 6.81 -15.97
C GLY A 48 -5.24 6.69 -14.44
N ILE A 49 -5.12 7.83 -13.73
CA ILE A 49 -5.19 7.89 -12.27
C ILE A 49 -6.60 8.32 -11.88
N LYS A 50 -7.24 7.52 -11.04
CA LYS A 50 -8.54 7.79 -10.48
C LYS A 50 -8.40 8.12 -9.00
N VAL A 51 -9.37 8.85 -8.46
CA VAL A 51 -9.45 9.20 -7.05
C VAL A 51 -10.81 8.79 -6.52
N VAL A 52 -10.84 8.25 -5.31
CA VAL A 52 -12.06 7.96 -4.58
C VAL A 52 -11.93 8.50 -3.16
N SER A 53 -12.95 9.21 -2.69
CA SER A 53 -13.03 9.77 -1.35
C SER A 53 -13.92 8.91 -0.43
N VAL A 54 -13.76 9.08 0.87
CA VAL A 54 -14.55 8.37 1.89
C VAL A 54 -16.07 8.56 1.73
N ASN A 55 -16.50 9.62 1.03
CA ASN A 55 -17.90 9.93 0.77
C ASN A 55 -18.42 9.33 -0.54
N ASP A 56 -17.55 8.74 -1.35
CA ASP A 56 -17.93 8.15 -2.62
C ASP A 56 -18.46 6.73 -2.44
N ARG A 57 -19.46 6.36 -3.22
CA ARG A 57 -20.05 5.01 -3.20
C ARG A 57 -19.01 3.91 -3.47
N ASP A 58 -18.02 4.22 -4.30
CA ASP A 58 -16.99 3.27 -4.73
C ASP A 58 -15.81 3.20 -3.76
N TYR A 59 -15.83 3.98 -2.66
CA TYR A 59 -14.82 3.85 -1.61
C TYR A 59 -14.88 2.46 -0.99
N PRO A 60 -13.73 1.81 -0.76
CA PRO A 60 -13.71 0.46 -0.18
C PRO A 60 -14.37 0.40 1.19
N ALA A 61 -15.56 -0.21 1.27
CA ALA A 61 -16.37 -0.27 2.50
C ALA A 61 -15.61 -0.91 3.68
N LYS A 62 -14.67 -1.82 3.40
CA LYS A 62 -13.82 -2.46 4.43
C LYS A 62 -12.96 -1.46 5.18
N LEU A 63 -12.64 -0.30 4.61
CA LEU A 63 -11.86 0.74 5.30
C LEU A 63 -12.71 1.65 6.19
N LEU A 64 -14.02 1.73 5.98
CA LEU A 64 -14.89 2.66 6.71
C LEU A 64 -14.86 2.50 8.24
N PRO A 65 -14.74 1.29 8.82
CA PRO A 65 -14.71 1.11 10.28
C PRO A 65 -13.44 1.60 10.96
N TYR A 66 -12.38 1.92 10.20
CA TYR A 66 -11.10 2.28 10.81
C TYR A 66 -10.98 3.80 11.01
N ASP A 67 -10.66 4.24 12.22
CA ASP A 67 -10.49 5.67 12.59
C ASP A 67 -9.37 6.36 11.78
N HIS A 68 -8.33 5.61 11.43
CA HIS A 68 -7.19 6.12 10.66
C HIS A 68 -7.27 5.76 9.17
N ARG A 69 -8.48 5.54 8.63
CA ARG A 69 -8.67 5.33 7.19
C ARG A 69 -8.23 6.57 6.41
N PRO A 70 -7.71 6.39 5.18
CA PRO A 70 -7.45 7.53 4.31
C PRO A 70 -8.76 8.20 3.89
N GLU A 71 -8.82 9.53 3.89
CA GLU A 71 -10.02 10.27 3.41
C GLU A 71 -10.23 10.12 1.90
N TYR A 72 -9.15 9.85 1.17
CA TYR A 72 -9.17 9.56 -0.25
C TYR A 72 -8.08 8.54 -0.61
N LEU A 73 -8.29 7.86 -1.73
CA LEU A 73 -7.33 6.95 -2.33
C LEU A 73 -7.14 7.31 -3.80
N PHE A 74 -5.88 7.35 -4.22
CA PHE A 74 -5.53 7.34 -5.64
C PHE A 74 -5.38 5.89 -6.09
N TYR A 75 -5.81 5.60 -7.32
CA TYR A 75 -5.61 4.27 -7.87
C TYR A 75 -5.46 4.28 -9.39
N LYS A 76 -4.74 3.29 -9.92
CA LYS A 76 -4.67 2.96 -11.35
C LYS A 76 -5.18 1.55 -11.54
N GLY A 77 -5.82 1.28 -12.67
CA GLY A 77 -6.53 0.01 -12.88
C GLY A 77 -7.89 0.03 -12.17
N ARG A 78 -8.10 -0.89 -11.24
CA ARG A 78 -9.35 -1.04 -10.48
C ARG A 78 -9.10 -1.19 -8.97
N LEU A 79 -10.13 -1.04 -8.18
CA LEU A 79 -10.15 -1.38 -6.76
C LEU A 79 -10.56 -2.85 -6.59
N PRO A 80 -10.27 -3.48 -5.43
CA PRO A 80 -10.75 -4.81 -5.11
C PRO A 80 -12.28 -4.91 -5.24
N ASP A 81 -12.74 -6.00 -5.83
CA ASP A 81 -14.15 -6.31 -5.92
C ASP A 81 -14.71 -6.61 -4.53
N ARG A 82 -15.76 -5.88 -4.13
CA ARG A 82 -16.35 -5.98 -2.79
C ARG A 82 -17.01 -7.32 -2.52
N ASP A 83 -17.45 -8.01 -3.57
CA ASP A 83 -18.20 -9.28 -3.49
C ASP A 83 -17.28 -10.50 -3.50
N LYS A 84 -15.98 -10.29 -3.59
CA LYS A 84 -14.97 -11.35 -3.58
C LYS A 84 -14.10 -11.29 -2.33
N PRO A 85 -13.65 -12.44 -1.81
CA PRO A 85 -12.72 -12.46 -0.69
C PRO A 85 -11.37 -11.83 -1.08
N VAL A 86 -10.79 -11.10 -0.14
CA VAL A 86 -9.48 -10.46 -0.27
C VAL A 86 -8.55 -10.98 0.83
N VAL A 87 -7.41 -11.49 0.46
CA VAL A 87 -6.37 -11.93 1.40
C VAL A 87 -5.11 -11.09 1.22
N ALA A 88 -4.66 -10.48 2.31
CA ALA A 88 -3.35 -9.85 2.36
C ALA A 88 -2.27 -10.92 2.53
N MET A 89 -1.26 -10.89 1.68
CA MET A 89 -0.07 -11.75 1.83
C MET A 89 1.16 -10.87 1.99
N VAL A 90 1.83 -10.99 3.13
CA VAL A 90 2.95 -10.12 3.51
C VAL A 90 4.08 -10.93 4.14
N GLY A 91 5.26 -10.31 4.24
CA GLY A 91 6.38 -10.94 4.93
C GLY A 91 7.72 -10.28 4.70
N ALA A 92 8.78 -11.04 4.94
CA ALA A 92 10.14 -10.57 4.90
C ALA A 92 10.56 -10.12 3.50
N ARG A 93 11.23 -8.95 3.44
CA ARG A 93 11.86 -8.44 2.20
C ARG A 93 13.04 -9.31 1.77
N ALA A 94 13.83 -9.80 2.74
CA ALA A 94 14.91 -10.75 2.54
C ALA A 94 14.44 -12.15 3.00
N CYS A 95 13.51 -12.72 2.24
CA CYS A 95 12.93 -14.04 2.53
C CYS A 95 13.83 -15.18 2.03
N SER A 96 13.64 -16.36 2.62
CA SER A 96 14.30 -17.59 2.19
C SER A 96 13.79 -18.07 0.82
N ASN A 97 14.52 -19.03 0.21
CA ASN A 97 14.03 -19.70 -1.01
C ASN A 97 12.74 -20.48 -0.75
N TYR A 98 12.58 -21.03 0.45
CA TYR A 98 11.34 -21.69 0.87
C TYR A 98 10.20 -20.68 0.95
N GLY A 99 10.41 -19.53 1.62
CA GLY A 99 9.42 -18.47 1.73
C GLY A 99 8.94 -17.97 0.36
N ARG A 100 9.87 -17.78 -0.60
CA ARG A 100 9.53 -17.40 -2.00
C ARG A 100 8.59 -18.42 -2.66
N LYS A 101 8.96 -19.71 -2.59
CA LYS A 101 8.16 -20.79 -3.18
C LYS A 101 6.79 -20.88 -2.53
N MET A 102 6.72 -20.80 -1.20
CA MET A 102 5.45 -20.86 -0.46
C MET A 102 4.55 -19.66 -0.75
N ALA A 103 5.10 -18.45 -0.77
CA ALA A 103 4.34 -17.23 -1.10
C ALA A 103 3.69 -17.34 -2.48
N ARG A 104 4.47 -17.76 -3.50
CA ARG A 104 3.99 -17.93 -4.86
C ARG A 104 2.94 -19.04 -4.98
N ALA A 105 3.19 -20.20 -4.38
CA ALA A 105 2.28 -21.36 -4.45
C ALA A 105 0.95 -21.08 -3.76
N LEU A 106 0.98 -20.57 -2.51
CA LEU A 106 -0.24 -20.23 -1.77
C LEU A 106 -1.06 -19.14 -2.46
N ALA A 107 -0.38 -18.07 -2.95
CA ALA A 107 -1.08 -16.99 -3.65
C ALA A 107 -1.72 -17.49 -4.94
N ARG A 108 -1.05 -18.36 -5.67
CA ARG A 108 -1.59 -18.98 -6.90
C ARG A 108 -2.81 -19.81 -6.58
N GLU A 109 -2.74 -20.72 -5.61
CA GLU A 109 -3.85 -21.59 -5.21
C GLU A 109 -5.06 -20.77 -4.73
N LEU A 110 -4.85 -19.76 -3.90
CA LEU A 110 -5.91 -18.84 -3.47
C LEU A 110 -6.54 -18.13 -4.68
N SER A 111 -5.72 -17.64 -5.60
CA SER A 111 -6.17 -16.93 -6.80
C SER A 111 -6.94 -17.85 -7.74
N GLU A 112 -6.49 -19.10 -7.98
CA GLU A 112 -7.21 -20.11 -8.75
C GLU A 112 -8.62 -20.40 -8.17
N ASN A 113 -8.80 -20.19 -6.86
CA ASN A 113 -10.08 -20.30 -6.15
C ASN A 113 -10.85 -18.97 -6.02
N GLY A 114 -10.52 -17.97 -6.81
CA GLY A 114 -11.25 -16.70 -6.90
C GLY A 114 -10.95 -15.70 -5.79
N VAL A 115 -9.96 -15.96 -4.94
CA VAL A 115 -9.52 -15.04 -3.87
C VAL A 115 -8.61 -13.95 -4.44
N GLN A 116 -8.95 -12.71 -4.20
CA GLN A 116 -8.11 -11.56 -4.57
C GLN A 116 -6.94 -11.43 -3.59
N ILE A 117 -5.73 -11.29 -4.12
CA ILE A 117 -4.53 -11.09 -3.29
C ILE A 117 -4.17 -9.61 -3.26
N ILE A 118 -3.93 -9.09 -2.05
CA ILE A 118 -3.43 -7.73 -1.84
C ILE A 118 -2.10 -7.77 -1.11
N SER A 119 -1.16 -6.91 -1.52
CA SER A 119 0.15 -6.80 -0.88
C SER A 119 0.77 -5.42 -1.10
N GLY A 120 2.02 -5.24 -0.68
CA GLY A 120 2.71 -3.95 -0.74
C GLY A 120 3.70 -3.81 -1.89
N MET A 121 3.81 -4.80 -2.76
CA MET A 121 4.79 -4.82 -3.86
C MET A 121 6.25 -4.64 -3.38
N ALA A 122 6.55 -4.89 -2.11
CA ALA A 122 7.90 -4.87 -1.59
C ALA A 122 8.69 -6.08 -2.11
N ARG A 123 10.04 -6.00 -2.01
CA ARG A 123 10.90 -7.17 -2.26
C ARG A 123 10.44 -8.38 -1.45
N GLY A 124 10.77 -9.56 -1.89
CA GLY A 124 10.54 -10.80 -1.13
C GLY A 124 9.09 -11.27 -1.16
N ILE A 125 8.50 -11.55 -0.02
CA ILE A 125 7.18 -12.21 0.08
C ILE A 125 6.11 -11.46 -0.73
N ASP A 126 6.02 -10.14 -0.64
CA ASP A 126 5.04 -9.34 -1.36
C ASP A 126 5.12 -9.59 -2.88
N THR A 127 6.33 -9.50 -3.43
CA THR A 127 6.60 -9.74 -4.86
C THR A 127 6.15 -11.14 -5.29
N TYR A 128 6.56 -12.18 -4.56
CA TYR A 128 6.26 -13.56 -4.96
C TYR A 128 4.79 -13.92 -4.77
N SER A 129 4.12 -13.35 -3.77
CA SER A 129 2.67 -13.49 -3.60
C SER A 129 1.90 -12.89 -4.77
N GLN A 130 2.29 -11.69 -5.22
CA GLN A 130 1.61 -11.04 -6.34
C GLN A 130 1.89 -11.72 -7.69
N ILE A 131 3.11 -12.25 -7.89
CA ILE A 131 3.41 -13.11 -9.05
C ILE A 131 2.51 -14.36 -9.04
N GLY A 132 2.43 -15.07 -7.91
CA GLY A 132 1.56 -16.23 -7.79
C GLY A 132 0.09 -15.92 -8.03
N ALA A 133 -0.39 -14.79 -7.53
CA ALA A 133 -1.77 -14.34 -7.77
C ALA A 133 -2.06 -14.08 -9.25
N LEU A 134 -1.12 -13.46 -9.97
CA LEU A 134 -1.24 -13.26 -11.43
C LEU A 134 -1.29 -14.58 -12.19
N GLU A 135 -0.51 -15.57 -11.76
CA GLU A 135 -0.51 -16.91 -12.34
C GLU A 135 -1.82 -17.66 -12.11
N GLY A 136 -2.48 -17.44 -10.98
CA GLY A 136 -3.80 -18.03 -10.68
C GLY A 136 -4.96 -17.34 -11.38
N GLY A 137 -4.75 -16.17 -12.00
CA GLY A 137 -5.72 -15.50 -12.88
C GLY A 137 -6.73 -14.59 -12.20
N THR A 138 -6.85 -14.60 -10.87
CA THR A 138 -7.67 -13.63 -10.13
C THR A 138 -6.90 -12.32 -9.94
N PRO A 139 -7.58 -11.15 -9.99
CA PRO A 139 -6.93 -9.86 -9.82
C PRO A 139 -6.11 -9.75 -8.53
N THR A 140 -4.93 -9.13 -8.64
CA THR A 140 -4.12 -8.76 -7.47
C THR A 140 -3.94 -7.25 -7.38
N PHE A 141 -3.74 -6.75 -6.15
CA PHE A 141 -3.69 -5.33 -5.85
C PHE A 141 -2.43 -5.00 -5.07
N ALA A 142 -1.76 -3.92 -5.49
CA ALA A 142 -0.62 -3.38 -4.75
C ALA A 142 -1.00 -2.07 -4.08
N VAL A 143 -0.81 -1.99 -2.77
CA VAL A 143 -0.88 -0.72 -2.05
C VAL A 143 0.52 -0.17 -1.95
N LEU A 144 0.77 1.07 -2.38
CA LEU A 144 2.11 1.66 -2.40
C LEU A 144 2.34 2.64 -1.25
N GLY A 145 3.60 2.77 -0.84
CA GLY A 145 4.10 3.84 0.03
C GLY A 145 4.66 5.04 -0.74
N SER A 146 4.35 5.12 -2.03
CA SER A 146 4.67 6.20 -2.98
C SER A 146 3.41 6.56 -3.75
N GLY A 147 3.44 7.57 -4.62
CA GLY A 147 2.36 7.84 -5.57
C GLY A 147 2.09 6.62 -6.46
N VAL A 148 0.85 6.48 -6.94
CA VAL A 148 0.44 5.34 -7.79
C VAL A 148 1.18 5.27 -9.13
N ASP A 149 1.82 6.35 -9.54
CA ASP A 149 2.65 6.49 -10.74
C ASP A 149 4.16 6.30 -10.48
N VAL A 150 4.55 6.03 -9.23
CA VAL A 150 5.94 5.83 -8.82
C VAL A 150 6.15 4.38 -8.40
N CYS A 151 6.72 3.57 -9.30
CA CYS A 151 7.06 2.18 -9.01
C CYS A 151 8.24 2.10 -8.04
N TYR A 152 8.01 1.50 -6.87
CA TYR A 152 9.05 1.20 -5.91
C TYR A 152 8.81 -0.16 -5.22
N PRO A 153 9.81 -1.04 -5.17
CA PRO A 153 11.15 -0.90 -5.73
C PRO A 153 11.15 -0.91 -7.27
N THR A 154 12.11 -0.23 -7.90
CA THR A 154 12.15 -0.07 -9.37
C THR A 154 12.35 -1.38 -10.13
N GLU A 155 12.98 -2.36 -9.51
CA GLU A 155 13.14 -3.71 -10.06
C GLU A 155 11.81 -4.46 -10.26
N ASN A 156 10.74 -4.04 -9.61
CA ASN A 156 9.40 -4.62 -9.74
C ASN A 156 8.57 -3.95 -10.86
N ILE A 157 9.20 -3.24 -11.80
CA ILE A 157 8.47 -2.51 -12.85
C ILE A 157 7.63 -3.43 -13.75
N GLU A 158 8.10 -4.63 -14.06
CA GLU A 158 7.34 -5.61 -14.84
C GLU A 158 6.12 -6.09 -14.05
N LEU A 159 6.31 -6.44 -12.77
CA LEU A 159 5.21 -6.82 -11.88
C LEU A 159 4.18 -5.68 -11.73
N TYR A 160 4.64 -4.43 -11.58
CA TYR A 160 3.77 -3.26 -11.54
C TYR A 160 2.89 -3.16 -12.78
N ASN A 161 3.48 -3.33 -13.97
CA ASN A 161 2.74 -3.28 -15.24
C ASN A 161 1.75 -4.44 -15.38
N ASP A 162 2.10 -5.63 -14.90
CA ASP A 162 1.23 -6.80 -14.95
C ASP A 162 0.06 -6.69 -13.96
N ILE A 163 0.30 -6.13 -12.77
CA ILE A 163 -0.76 -5.79 -11.82
C ILE A 163 -1.74 -4.79 -12.42
N LEU A 164 -1.26 -3.77 -13.14
CA LEU A 164 -2.13 -2.78 -13.80
C LEU A 164 -3.05 -3.41 -14.86
N LYS A 165 -2.61 -4.44 -15.57
CA LYS A 165 -3.42 -5.15 -16.56
C LYS A 165 -4.53 -5.99 -15.91
N ASN A 166 -4.24 -6.60 -14.76
CA ASN A 166 -5.08 -7.63 -14.14
C ASN A 166 -5.71 -7.24 -12.80
N GLY A 167 -5.40 -6.05 -12.26
CA GLY A 167 -5.85 -5.62 -10.95
C GLY A 167 -5.74 -4.12 -10.78
N GLY A 168 -5.00 -3.67 -9.76
CA GLY A 168 -4.80 -2.24 -9.53
C GLY A 168 -3.71 -1.89 -8.55
N ILE A 169 -3.24 -0.67 -8.71
CA ILE A 169 -2.26 -0.01 -7.84
C ILE A 169 -3.01 1.04 -7.03
N ILE A 170 -2.84 1.03 -5.72
CA ILE A 170 -3.58 1.87 -4.77
C ILE A 170 -2.59 2.63 -3.90
N SER A 171 -2.88 3.89 -3.58
CA SER A 171 -2.08 4.68 -2.64
C SER A 171 -2.91 5.79 -2.00
N GLU A 172 -2.56 6.15 -0.77
CA GLU A 172 -3.03 7.38 -0.12
C GLU A 172 -2.15 8.59 -0.46
N TYR A 173 -0.99 8.36 -1.08
CA TYR A 173 -0.04 9.41 -1.44
C TYR A 173 -0.34 9.95 -2.83
N PRO A 174 -0.17 11.28 -3.04
CA PRO A 174 -0.49 11.90 -4.32
C PRO A 174 0.44 11.39 -5.42
N PRO A 175 0.01 11.48 -6.68
CA PRO A 175 0.86 11.22 -7.84
C PRO A 175 2.16 12.02 -7.78
N GLY A 176 3.27 11.39 -8.15
CA GLY A 176 4.62 11.94 -8.05
C GLY A 176 5.25 11.88 -6.65
N ALA A 177 4.52 11.45 -5.62
CA ALA A 177 5.12 11.28 -4.29
C ALA A 177 6.17 10.17 -4.30
N GLY A 178 7.40 10.51 -3.91
CA GLY A 178 8.51 9.56 -3.82
C GLY A 178 8.37 8.55 -2.68
N PRO A 179 9.17 7.47 -2.71
CA PRO A 179 9.19 6.45 -1.66
C PRO A 179 9.93 6.96 -0.43
N ILE A 180 9.21 7.29 0.62
CA ILE A 180 9.74 7.77 1.89
C ILE A 180 9.64 6.66 2.92
N ALA A 181 10.70 6.42 3.70
CA ALA A 181 10.82 5.25 4.57
C ALA A 181 9.62 5.04 5.52
N TRP A 182 9.11 6.11 6.12
CA TRP A 182 7.98 6.04 7.05
C TRP A 182 6.60 5.84 6.37
N HIS A 183 6.50 6.02 5.04
CA HIS A 183 5.28 5.72 4.29
C HIS A 183 4.94 4.21 4.31
N PHE A 184 5.97 3.36 4.31
CA PHE A 184 5.77 1.91 4.19
C PHE A 184 5.06 1.29 5.41
N PRO A 185 5.46 1.55 6.67
CA PRO A 185 4.72 1.06 7.83
C PRO A 185 3.30 1.63 7.90
N LEU A 186 3.11 2.90 7.58
CA LEU A 186 1.78 3.52 7.61
C LEU A 186 0.83 2.94 6.56
N ARG A 187 1.33 2.68 5.37
CA ARG A 187 0.59 2.06 4.30
C ARG A 187 0.03 0.68 4.67
N ASN A 188 0.73 -0.08 5.53
CA ASN A 188 0.33 -1.43 5.89
C ASN A 188 -1.07 -1.50 6.50
N ARG A 189 -1.56 -0.45 7.17
CA ARG A 189 -2.94 -0.37 7.67
C ARG A 189 -3.98 -0.45 6.55
N ILE A 190 -3.64 0.04 5.37
CA ILE A 190 -4.53 -0.02 4.20
C ILE A 190 -4.55 -1.44 3.62
N ILE A 191 -3.39 -2.12 3.56
CA ILE A 191 -3.32 -3.52 3.12
C ILE A 191 -4.20 -4.38 4.03
N SER A 192 -4.01 -4.28 5.34
CA SER A 192 -4.77 -5.03 6.34
C SER A 192 -6.26 -4.64 6.32
N GLY A 193 -6.58 -3.34 6.21
CA GLY A 193 -7.96 -2.86 6.21
C GLY A 193 -8.76 -3.22 4.95
N LEU A 194 -8.11 -3.45 3.81
CA LEU A 194 -8.74 -3.90 2.58
C LEU A 194 -8.96 -5.42 2.53
N SER A 195 -8.36 -6.19 3.45
CA SER A 195 -8.39 -7.65 3.42
C SER A 195 -9.34 -8.26 4.45
N ASP A 196 -9.83 -9.46 4.17
CA ASP A 196 -10.61 -10.27 5.11
C ASP A 196 -9.71 -11.05 6.05
N LYS A 197 -8.52 -11.45 5.55
CA LYS A 197 -7.49 -12.18 6.30
C LYS A 197 -6.11 -11.70 5.91
N VAL A 198 -5.15 -11.85 6.84
CA VAL A 198 -3.74 -11.56 6.61
C VAL A 198 -2.94 -12.83 6.81
N ILE A 199 -2.14 -13.19 5.80
CA ILE A 199 -1.19 -14.30 5.86
C ILE A 199 0.22 -13.71 5.93
N VAL A 200 0.93 -13.97 7.02
CA VAL A 200 2.36 -13.70 7.15
C VAL A 200 3.10 -14.96 6.75
N VAL A 201 3.69 -15.00 5.56
CA VAL A 201 4.34 -16.20 5.00
C VAL A 201 5.69 -16.45 5.66
N GLU A 202 6.48 -15.41 5.84
CA GLU A 202 7.77 -15.47 6.50
C GLU A 202 8.06 -14.13 7.17
N ALA A 203 8.41 -14.16 8.44
CA ALA A 203 8.83 -12.98 9.19
C ALA A 203 9.96 -13.33 10.13
N ARG A 204 10.82 -12.35 10.42
CA ARG A 204 11.81 -12.43 11.49
C ARG A 204 11.21 -11.81 12.75
N GLU A 205 11.75 -12.17 13.92
CA GLU A 205 11.29 -11.65 15.22
C GLU A 205 11.19 -10.11 15.27
N LYS A 206 12.06 -9.40 14.53
CA LYS A 206 12.09 -7.93 14.42
C LYS A 206 11.60 -7.42 13.06
N SER A 207 10.76 -8.16 12.36
CA SER A 207 10.12 -7.68 11.13
C SER A 207 9.00 -6.71 11.47
N GLY A 208 8.99 -5.57 10.83
CA GLY A 208 7.95 -4.55 10.96
C GLY A 208 6.80 -4.76 9.99
#